data_d928595122f4a4390b803199c199e0b5
#
_entry.id   d928595122f4a4390b803199c199e0b5
#
_cell.length_a   1.000
_cell.length_b   1.000
_cell.length_c   1.000
_cell.angle_alpha   90.00
_cell.angle_beta   90.00
_cell.angle_gamma   90.00
#
_symmetry.space_group_name_H-M   'P 1'
#
loop_
_entity.id
_entity.type
_entity.pdbx_description
1 polymer ?
#
loop_
_entity_poly.entity_id
_entity_poly.type
_entity_poly.pdbx_seq_one_letter_code
_entity_poly.pdbx_strand_id
1 'polypeptide(L)'
;MTKNTLPTISMLSKDSDQAFVRSLHEYGFAALTDHPLDMIRVHQIYDDWQVFFDSKATFQFQFNKDTQDGYFGLADAESAKGSAVQDFKEYFHFYPAGRCPSDLRANLLTYYHAAEAFAKTLLAWVERHSPTDICDGYLEPLSSMIDASQSSLLRILHYPT
;
A
#
# COMPACT_ATOMS: atom_id res chain seq x y z
N MET A 1 13.19 -31.94 2.79
CA MET A 1 12.58 -30.66 3.21
C MET A 1 12.53 -29.74 2.01
N THR A 2 11.39 -29.65 1.33
CA THR A 2 11.16 -28.68 0.24
C THR A 2 11.25 -27.28 0.88
N LYS A 3 12.20 -26.46 0.41
CA LYS A 3 12.23 -25.05 0.79
C LYS A 3 10.87 -24.44 0.39
N ASN A 4 10.08 -24.04 1.35
CA ASN A 4 8.86 -23.23 1.12
C ASN A 4 9.32 -21.88 0.56
N THR A 5 9.45 -21.80 -0.75
CA THR A 5 9.78 -20.55 -1.44
C THR A 5 8.48 -19.92 -1.88
N LEU A 6 8.26 -18.66 -1.51
CA LEU A 6 7.11 -17.90 -1.96
C LEU A 6 7.06 -17.93 -3.51
N PRO A 7 5.94 -18.38 -4.11
CA PRO A 7 5.84 -18.44 -5.57
C PRO A 7 5.75 -17.03 -6.17
N THR A 8 6.43 -16.84 -7.30
CA THR A 8 6.25 -15.64 -8.13
C THR A 8 5.20 -15.95 -9.20
N ILE A 9 4.17 -15.10 -9.27
CA ILE A 9 2.99 -15.29 -10.10
C ILE A 9 2.96 -14.20 -11.17
N SER A 10 3.04 -14.61 -12.46
CA SER A 10 2.84 -13.68 -13.57
C SER A 10 1.34 -13.38 -13.73
N MET A 11 0.97 -12.12 -13.76
CA MET A 11 -0.42 -11.70 -14.00
C MET A 11 -0.93 -12.01 -15.41
N LEU A 12 -0.04 -12.36 -16.33
CA LEU A 12 -0.41 -12.79 -17.69
C LEU A 12 -0.77 -14.29 -17.76
N SER A 13 -0.57 -15.04 -16.69
CA SER A 13 -0.95 -16.46 -16.63
C SER A 13 -2.47 -16.61 -16.54
N LYS A 14 -3.01 -17.67 -17.15
CA LYS A 14 -4.46 -17.93 -17.20
C LYS A 14 -5.08 -18.19 -15.83
N ASP A 15 -4.31 -18.71 -14.89
CA ASP A 15 -4.69 -19.09 -13.53
C ASP A 15 -4.09 -18.15 -12.47
N SER A 16 -3.68 -16.95 -12.88
CA SER A 16 -3.02 -15.97 -11.99
C SER A 16 -3.87 -15.61 -10.78
N ASP A 17 -5.18 -15.44 -10.98
CA ASP A 17 -6.13 -15.12 -9.91
C ASP A 17 -6.23 -16.25 -8.86
N GLN A 18 -6.36 -17.50 -9.30
CA GLN A 18 -6.39 -18.66 -8.41
C GLN A 18 -5.04 -18.84 -7.70
N ALA A 19 -3.93 -18.70 -8.43
CA ALA A 19 -2.59 -18.84 -7.86
C ALA A 19 -2.31 -17.74 -6.81
N PHE A 20 -2.78 -16.50 -7.06
CA PHE A 20 -2.69 -15.39 -6.13
C PHE A 20 -3.42 -15.71 -4.82
N VAL A 21 -4.70 -16.08 -4.88
CA VAL A 21 -5.50 -16.38 -3.69
C VAL A 21 -4.95 -17.58 -2.92
N ARG A 22 -4.51 -18.63 -3.63
CA ARG A 22 -3.82 -19.76 -2.99
C ARG A 22 -2.55 -19.32 -2.26
N SER A 23 -1.74 -18.45 -2.87
CA SER A 23 -0.51 -17.93 -2.23
C SER A 23 -0.84 -17.15 -0.96
N LEU A 24 -1.87 -16.31 -0.97
CA LEU A 24 -2.33 -15.62 0.24
C LEU A 24 -2.76 -16.59 1.33
N HIS A 25 -3.49 -17.66 0.98
CA HIS A 25 -3.96 -18.65 1.94
C HIS A 25 -2.80 -19.46 2.55
N GLU A 26 -1.82 -19.86 1.74
CA GLU A 26 -0.73 -20.73 2.17
C GLU A 26 0.41 -20.00 2.87
N TYR A 27 0.70 -18.74 2.44
CA TYR A 27 1.89 -17.98 2.87
C TYR A 27 1.55 -16.65 3.53
N GLY A 28 0.31 -16.15 3.40
CA GLY A 28 -0.06 -14.80 3.81
C GLY A 28 0.44 -13.69 2.87
N PHE A 29 1.16 -14.04 1.80
CA PHE A 29 1.78 -13.14 0.83
C PHE A 29 1.64 -13.68 -0.59
N ALA A 30 1.75 -12.78 -1.58
CA ALA A 30 1.90 -13.13 -2.98
C ALA A 30 2.93 -12.21 -3.64
N ALA A 31 3.83 -12.78 -4.44
CA ALA A 31 4.75 -12.02 -5.30
C ALA A 31 4.18 -12.02 -6.72
N LEU A 32 3.90 -10.83 -7.26
CA LEU A 32 3.32 -10.66 -8.59
C LEU A 32 4.32 -10.02 -9.55
N THR A 33 4.39 -10.55 -10.79
CA THR A 33 5.08 -9.93 -11.92
C THR A 33 4.09 -9.57 -13.01
N ASP A 34 4.56 -8.81 -13.99
CA ASP A 34 3.73 -8.34 -15.12
C ASP A 34 2.47 -7.56 -14.67
N HIS A 35 2.58 -6.90 -13.53
CA HIS A 35 1.52 -6.07 -12.97
C HIS A 35 1.45 -4.69 -13.65
N PRO A 36 0.30 -3.99 -13.62
CA PRO A 36 0.09 -2.75 -14.38
C PRO A 36 0.76 -1.51 -13.80
N LEU A 37 1.45 -1.61 -12.66
CA LEU A 37 2.10 -0.45 -12.04
C LEU A 37 3.35 -0.04 -12.81
N ASP A 38 3.49 1.26 -13.09
CA ASP A 38 4.66 1.85 -13.72
C ASP A 38 5.85 1.89 -12.75
N MET A 39 6.79 0.97 -12.92
CA MET A 39 7.96 0.85 -12.04
C MET A 39 8.94 2.01 -12.19
N ILE A 40 8.97 2.71 -13.34
CA ILE A 40 9.78 3.93 -13.51
C ILE A 40 9.23 5.00 -12.58
N ARG A 41 7.91 5.17 -12.55
CA ARG A 41 7.23 6.10 -11.63
C ARG A 41 7.46 5.72 -10.17
N VAL A 42 7.41 4.43 -9.83
CA VAL A 42 7.68 3.96 -8.47
C VAL A 42 9.08 4.38 -8.03
N HIS A 43 10.11 4.15 -8.86
CA HIS A 43 11.48 4.58 -8.54
C HIS A 43 11.59 6.10 -8.40
N GLN A 44 10.95 6.87 -9.27
CA GLN A 44 10.93 8.33 -9.16
C GLN A 44 10.29 8.79 -7.84
N ILE A 45 9.20 8.14 -7.40
CA ILE A 45 8.57 8.43 -6.10
C ILE A 45 9.54 8.14 -4.95
N TYR A 46 10.29 7.03 -4.99
CA TYR A 46 11.31 6.75 -3.97
C TYR A 46 12.37 7.85 -3.90
N ASP A 47 12.92 8.26 -5.05
CA ASP A 47 13.97 9.29 -5.12
C ASP A 47 13.44 10.65 -4.61
N ASP A 48 12.27 11.07 -5.08
CA ASP A 48 11.64 12.34 -4.70
C ASP A 48 11.33 12.39 -3.19
N TRP A 49 10.78 11.30 -2.64
CA TRP A 49 10.42 11.23 -1.23
C TRP A 49 11.62 11.06 -0.31
N GLN A 50 12.70 10.44 -0.77
CA GLN A 50 13.98 10.44 -0.03
C GLN A 50 14.45 11.89 0.19
N VAL A 51 14.45 12.72 -0.86
CA VAL A 51 14.80 14.15 -0.76
C VAL A 51 13.87 14.89 0.21
N PHE A 52 12.57 14.58 0.21
CA PHE A 52 11.62 15.18 1.16
C PHE A 52 11.98 14.82 2.59
N PHE A 53 12.20 13.54 2.91
CA PHE A 53 12.53 13.10 4.27
C PHE A 53 13.85 13.70 4.77
N ASP A 54 14.84 13.85 3.91
CA ASP A 54 16.13 14.46 4.24
C ASP A 54 16.07 15.99 4.36
N SER A 55 14.92 16.60 4.05
CA SER A 55 14.77 18.05 4.02
C SER A 55 14.07 18.61 5.27
N LYS A 56 14.19 19.94 5.44
CA LYS A 56 13.40 20.66 6.46
C LYS A 56 11.93 20.86 6.06
N ALA A 57 11.52 20.46 4.87
CA ALA A 57 10.13 20.55 4.42
C ALA A 57 9.19 19.70 5.26
N THR A 58 9.70 18.62 5.87
CA THR A 58 8.95 17.77 6.82
C THR A 58 8.27 18.58 7.92
N PHE A 59 8.89 19.66 8.42
CA PHE A 59 8.31 20.53 9.46
C PHE A 59 7.04 21.27 9.02
N GLN A 60 6.85 21.49 7.71
CA GLN A 60 5.66 22.15 7.19
C GLN A 60 4.47 21.21 7.04
N PHE A 61 4.74 19.92 7.05
CA PHE A 61 3.76 18.85 6.82
C PHE A 61 3.61 17.91 8.01
N GLN A 62 3.90 18.36 9.22
CA GLN A 62 3.70 17.55 10.43
C GLN A 62 2.27 16.98 10.48
N PHE A 63 2.14 15.78 11.01
CA PHE A 63 0.88 15.08 11.19
C PHE A 63 -0.20 15.99 11.76
N ASN A 64 -1.36 15.94 11.14
CA ASN A 64 -2.55 16.65 11.60
C ASN A 64 -3.59 15.64 12.09
N LYS A 65 -3.94 15.75 13.38
CA LYS A 65 -4.86 14.83 14.03
C LYS A 65 -6.29 14.89 13.46
N ASP A 66 -6.71 16.04 12.93
CA ASP A 66 -8.06 16.24 12.42
C ASP A 66 -8.21 15.69 11.00
N THR A 67 -7.17 15.82 10.18
CA THR A 67 -7.15 15.34 8.78
C THR A 67 -6.45 13.98 8.60
N GLN A 68 -5.73 13.51 9.63
CA GLN A 68 -5.00 12.24 9.67
C GLN A 68 -3.88 12.12 8.63
N ASP A 69 -3.53 13.21 7.95
CA ASP A 69 -2.47 13.31 6.94
C ASP A 69 -1.18 13.88 7.49
N GLY A 70 -0.10 13.73 6.73
CA GLY A 70 1.16 14.39 6.98
C GLY A 70 2.28 13.47 7.45
N TYR A 71 3.35 14.10 7.91
CA TYR A 71 4.62 13.48 8.29
C TYR A 71 4.63 13.08 9.76
N PHE A 72 5.03 11.84 9.99
CA PHE A 72 5.34 11.28 11.30
C PHE A 72 6.84 11.10 11.42
N GLY A 73 7.46 11.81 12.36
CA GLY A 73 8.89 11.69 12.64
C GLY A 73 9.23 10.44 13.44
N LEU A 74 10.53 10.22 13.61
CA LEU A 74 11.06 9.07 14.37
C LEU A 74 10.51 9.01 15.81
N ALA A 75 10.23 10.17 16.42
CA ALA A 75 9.67 10.24 17.77
C ALA A 75 8.19 9.82 17.83
N ASP A 76 7.48 9.89 16.71
CA ASP A 76 6.06 9.57 16.59
C ASP A 76 5.83 8.11 16.12
N ALA A 77 6.91 7.37 15.82
CA ALA A 77 6.82 6.01 15.33
C ALA A 77 6.17 5.08 16.37
N GLU A 78 5.27 4.24 15.90
CA GLU A 78 4.60 3.26 16.76
C GLU A 78 5.59 2.21 17.26
N SER A 79 5.47 1.82 18.53
CA SER A 79 6.13 0.61 19.03
C SER A 79 5.28 -0.61 18.73
N ALA A 80 5.91 -1.74 18.42
CA ALA A 80 5.19 -3.00 18.26
C ALA A 80 4.45 -3.36 19.57
N LYS A 81 3.23 -3.87 19.47
CA LYS A 81 2.41 -4.25 20.62
C LYS A 81 3.20 -5.20 21.55
N GLY A 82 3.44 -4.75 22.78
CA GLY A 82 4.21 -5.51 23.78
C GLY A 82 5.74 -5.31 23.74
N SER A 83 6.27 -4.40 22.87
CA SER A 83 7.66 -4.03 22.81
C SER A 83 7.87 -2.62 23.40
N ALA A 84 8.96 -2.46 24.17
CA ALA A 84 9.42 -1.14 24.61
C ALA A 84 10.34 -0.47 23.57
N VAL A 85 10.71 -1.19 22.50
CA VAL A 85 11.58 -0.68 21.44
C VAL A 85 10.69 -0.05 20.36
N GLN A 86 10.93 1.22 20.10
CA GLN A 86 10.26 1.98 19.04
C GLN A 86 10.88 1.59 17.69
N ASP A 87 10.04 1.47 16.66
CA ASP A 87 10.50 1.28 15.29
C ASP A 87 11.32 2.49 14.82
N PHE A 88 12.48 2.23 14.24
CA PHE A 88 13.34 3.26 13.68
C PHE A 88 12.87 3.57 12.25
N LYS A 89 11.70 4.20 12.14
CA LYS A 89 11.09 4.58 10.88
C LYS A 89 10.41 5.94 11.00
N GLU A 90 10.36 6.65 9.91
CA GLU A 90 9.52 7.81 9.72
C GLU A 90 8.62 7.57 8.50
N TYR A 91 7.50 8.28 8.39
CA TYR A 91 6.58 8.03 7.29
C TYR A 91 5.67 9.22 7.01
N PHE A 92 5.06 9.20 5.84
CA PHE A 92 4.08 10.18 5.44
C PHE A 92 2.75 9.51 5.10
N HIS A 93 1.66 10.04 5.64
CA HIS A 93 0.29 9.65 5.30
C HIS A 93 -0.24 10.56 4.19
N PHE A 94 -0.51 9.97 3.05
CA PHE A 94 -1.09 10.64 1.91
C PHE A 94 -2.54 10.18 1.69
N TYR A 95 -3.44 11.17 1.60
CA TYR A 95 -4.81 11.00 1.12
C TYR A 95 -5.02 11.91 -0.10
N PRO A 96 -5.85 11.52 -1.10
CA PRO A 96 -6.06 12.33 -2.31
C PRO A 96 -6.50 13.78 -2.03
N ALA A 97 -7.34 14.00 -1.00
CA ALA A 97 -7.76 15.33 -0.57
C ALA A 97 -6.88 15.95 0.52
N GLY A 98 -5.90 15.20 1.05
CA GLY A 98 -5.02 15.62 2.14
C GLY A 98 -3.92 16.60 1.71
N ARG A 99 -3.15 17.06 2.69
CA ARG A 99 -1.97 17.92 2.46
C ARG A 99 -0.84 17.10 1.84
N CYS A 100 -0.11 17.68 0.92
CA CYS A 100 1.07 17.09 0.29
C CYS A 100 1.92 18.19 -0.32
N PRO A 101 3.25 18.09 -0.34
CA PRO A 101 4.10 19.00 -1.10
C PRO A 101 3.62 19.11 -2.55
N SER A 102 3.50 20.34 -3.05
CA SER A 102 2.87 20.61 -4.37
C SER A 102 3.61 19.98 -5.53
N ASP A 103 4.92 19.92 -5.44
CA ASP A 103 5.85 19.34 -6.42
C ASP A 103 5.80 17.81 -6.44
N LEU A 104 5.52 17.16 -5.32
CA LEU A 104 5.42 15.70 -5.21
C LEU A 104 4.02 15.15 -5.51
N ARG A 105 3.00 15.99 -5.36
CA ARG A 105 1.59 15.59 -5.38
C ARG A 105 1.15 14.92 -6.68
N ALA A 106 1.48 15.49 -7.83
CA ALA A 106 0.97 15.01 -9.12
C ALA A 106 1.44 13.60 -9.44
N ASN A 107 2.72 13.31 -9.19
CA ASN A 107 3.33 12.00 -9.41
C ASN A 107 2.73 10.96 -8.45
N LEU A 108 2.62 11.32 -7.17
CA LEU A 108 2.07 10.45 -6.14
C LEU A 108 0.58 10.13 -6.37
N LEU A 109 -0.22 11.13 -6.78
CA LEU A 109 -1.64 10.94 -7.06
C LEU A 109 -1.87 10.02 -8.26
N THR A 110 -1.04 10.13 -9.30
CA THR A 110 -1.10 9.22 -10.46
C THR A 110 -0.80 7.78 -10.04
N TYR A 111 0.20 7.56 -9.19
CA TYR A 111 0.50 6.25 -8.63
C TYR A 111 -0.64 5.73 -7.75
N TYR A 112 -1.19 6.59 -6.88
CA TYR A 112 -2.30 6.25 -5.99
C TYR A 112 -3.48 5.66 -6.77
N HIS A 113 -3.92 6.33 -7.84
CA HIS A 113 -5.04 5.84 -8.66
C HIS A 113 -4.71 4.54 -9.40
N ALA A 114 -3.48 4.39 -9.89
CA ALA A 114 -3.06 3.13 -10.50
C ALA A 114 -3.04 1.97 -9.49
N ALA A 115 -2.55 2.22 -8.28
CA ALA A 115 -2.52 1.25 -7.20
C ALA A 115 -3.93 0.89 -6.70
N GLU A 116 -4.84 1.88 -6.61
CA GLU A 116 -6.25 1.66 -6.28
C GLU A 116 -6.94 0.76 -7.31
N ALA A 117 -6.79 1.05 -8.61
CA ALA A 117 -7.34 0.22 -9.68
C ALA A 117 -6.77 -1.21 -9.65
N PHE A 118 -5.49 -1.34 -9.34
CA PHE A 118 -4.84 -2.64 -9.18
C PHE A 118 -5.38 -3.39 -7.95
N ALA A 119 -5.53 -2.72 -6.81
CA ALA A 119 -6.09 -3.31 -5.61
C ALA A 119 -7.53 -3.82 -5.83
N LYS A 120 -8.37 -3.10 -6.58
CA LYS A 120 -9.70 -3.56 -6.97
C LYS A 120 -9.66 -4.88 -7.73
N THR A 121 -8.73 -5.02 -8.67
CA THR A 121 -8.53 -6.27 -9.41
C THR A 121 -8.17 -7.43 -8.47
N LEU A 122 -7.25 -7.20 -7.53
CA LEU A 122 -6.84 -8.22 -6.57
C LEU A 122 -7.96 -8.59 -5.59
N LEU A 123 -8.75 -7.62 -5.14
CA LEU A 123 -9.93 -7.86 -4.30
C LEU A 123 -11.00 -8.69 -5.03
N ALA A 124 -11.24 -8.40 -6.31
CA ALA A 124 -12.14 -9.21 -7.14
C ALA A 124 -11.64 -10.65 -7.31
N TRP A 125 -10.32 -10.87 -7.37
CA TRP A 125 -9.72 -12.22 -7.40
C TRP A 125 -9.96 -12.95 -6.06
N VAL A 126 -9.74 -12.26 -4.94
CA VAL A 126 -10.02 -12.83 -3.60
C VAL A 126 -11.49 -13.24 -3.49
N GLU A 127 -12.42 -12.38 -3.85
CA GLU A 127 -13.85 -12.67 -3.80
C GLU A 127 -14.20 -13.90 -4.66
N ARG A 128 -13.75 -13.92 -5.93
CA ARG A 128 -14.03 -15.02 -6.88
C ARG A 128 -13.59 -16.39 -6.38
N HIS A 129 -12.50 -16.46 -5.63
CA HIS A 129 -11.89 -17.71 -5.15
C HIS A 129 -12.07 -17.95 -3.66
N SER A 130 -12.87 -17.11 -2.98
CA SER A 130 -13.29 -17.36 -1.61
C SER A 130 -14.43 -18.38 -1.56
N PRO A 131 -14.57 -19.17 -0.47
CA PRO A 131 -15.69 -20.08 -0.30
C PRO A 131 -17.04 -19.34 -0.37
N THR A 132 -18.04 -19.96 -0.98
CA THR A 132 -19.36 -19.35 -1.22
C THR A 132 -20.04 -18.93 0.08
N ASP A 133 -19.94 -19.73 1.12
CA ASP A 133 -20.49 -19.44 2.46
C ASP A 133 -19.86 -18.19 3.11
N ILE A 134 -18.63 -17.86 2.74
CA ILE A 134 -17.97 -16.61 3.16
C ILE A 134 -18.49 -15.44 2.34
N CYS A 135 -18.54 -15.60 1.00
CA CYS A 135 -18.99 -14.55 0.09
C CYS A 135 -20.46 -14.15 0.29
N ASP A 136 -21.32 -15.12 0.64
CA ASP A 136 -22.74 -14.88 0.94
C ASP A 136 -22.95 -13.96 2.17
N GLY A 137 -21.92 -13.80 3.00
CA GLY A 137 -21.91 -12.86 4.13
C GLY A 137 -21.51 -11.43 3.77
N TYR A 138 -21.03 -11.17 2.55
CA TYR A 138 -20.62 -9.83 2.16
C TYR A 138 -21.85 -8.97 1.85
N LEU A 139 -21.86 -7.73 2.34
CA LEU A 139 -22.91 -6.75 2.07
C LEU A 139 -22.76 -6.14 0.66
N GLU A 140 -21.55 -6.15 0.12
CA GLU A 140 -21.19 -5.61 -1.19
C GLU A 140 -19.94 -6.33 -1.72
N PRO A 141 -19.64 -6.26 -3.03
CA PRO A 141 -18.40 -6.83 -3.58
C PRO A 141 -17.16 -6.25 -2.90
N LEU A 142 -16.15 -7.08 -2.62
CA LEU A 142 -14.91 -6.63 -1.98
C LEU A 142 -14.22 -5.50 -2.76
N SER A 143 -14.28 -5.54 -4.09
CA SER A 143 -13.69 -4.52 -4.95
C SER A 143 -14.39 -3.16 -4.81
N SER A 144 -15.68 -3.14 -4.42
CA SER A 144 -16.43 -1.88 -4.23
C SER A 144 -16.14 -1.21 -2.89
N MET A 145 -15.63 -1.95 -1.89
CA MET A 145 -15.30 -1.42 -0.55
C MET A 145 -14.27 -0.29 -0.58
N ILE A 146 -13.46 -0.19 -1.64
CA ILE A 146 -12.48 0.88 -1.82
C ILE A 146 -12.92 1.92 -2.85
N ASP A 147 -14.10 1.76 -3.47
CA ASP A 147 -14.62 2.70 -4.46
C ASP A 147 -14.91 4.05 -3.83
N ALA A 148 -14.30 5.10 -4.41
CA ALA A 148 -14.44 6.48 -3.94
C ALA A 148 -14.20 6.66 -2.43
N SER A 149 -13.46 5.75 -1.81
CA SER A 149 -13.14 5.82 -0.39
C SER A 149 -12.25 7.03 -0.09
N GLN A 150 -12.72 7.90 0.79
CA GLN A 150 -11.91 9.03 1.30
C GLN A 150 -10.89 8.59 2.35
N SER A 151 -10.99 7.34 2.82
CA SER A 151 -10.15 6.77 3.88
C SER A 151 -9.06 5.84 3.35
N SER A 152 -8.98 5.61 2.03
CA SER A 152 -7.87 4.83 1.44
C SER A 152 -6.57 5.60 1.59
N LEU A 153 -5.63 5.01 2.30
CA LEU A 153 -4.36 5.59 2.70
C LEU A 153 -3.21 5.06 1.83
N LEU A 154 -2.41 5.95 1.29
CA LEU A 154 -1.07 5.63 0.81
C LEU A 154 -0.05 6.07 1.85
N ARG A 155 0.73 5.13 2.38
CA ARG A 155 1.82 5.41 3.33
C ARG A 155 3.15 5.28 2.63
N ILE A 156 3.96 6.34 2.69
CA ILE A 156 5.35 6.34 2.24
C ILE A 156 6.21 6.15 3.47
N LEU A 157 7.01 5.08 3.50
CA LEU A 157 7.86 4.70 4.62
C LEU A 157 9.32 5.01 4.30
N HIS A 158 10.04 5.56 5.27
CA HIS A 158 11.48 5.76 5.23
C HIS A 158 12.13 5.16 6.48
N TYR A 159 13.19 4.39 6.27
CA TYR A 159 14.04 3.81 7.33
C TYR A 159 15.40 4.48 7.23
N PRO A 160 15.68 5.52 8.05
CA PRO A 160 16.96 6.22 8.02
C PRO A 160 18.13 5.27 8.33
N THR A 161 19.27 5.48 7.66
CA THR A 161 20.52 4.70 7.85
C THR A 161 21.44 5.36 8.86
#